data_22e0cedf8b07ee4db9e5300f94adccc0
#
_entry.id   22e0cedf8b07ee4db9e5300f94adccc0
#
_cell.length_a   1.000
_cell.length_b   1.000
_cell.length_c   1.000
_cell.angle_alpha   90.00
_cell.angle_beta   90.00
_cell.angle_gamma   90.00
#
_symmetry.space_group_name_H-M   'P 1'
#
loop_
_entity.id
_entity.type
_entity.pdbx_description
1 polymer ?
#
loop_
_entity_poly.entity_id
_entity_poly.type
_entity_poly.pdbx_seq_one_letter_code
_entity_poly.pdbx_strand_id
1 'polypeptide(L)'
;TGTFTAAPEGASMTYEFMVPGEGEQDHPAYGVAVAASEALATVGITLQVNGVGTDTWQNALNSNEVEIWCAAWRATADPDMYQIYHSSNANGLGTNSNTYQIMDDELDQLIMDGRGSSDTDFRKATYKSAMEIIMDWGVELPLYQRKDAYVSSTERVVTDSLPQDMTPYWVWYAEIETLAVQ
;
A
#
# COMPACT_ATOMS: atom_id res chain seq x y z
N THR A 1 21.64 -12.67 10.61
CA THR A 1 21.93 -12.87 9.17
C THR A 1 22.18 -14.35 8.93
N GLY A 2 21.13 -15.05 8.46
CA GLY A 2 21.25 -16.43 8.03
C GLY A 2 21.90 -16.47 6.64
N THR A 3 22.79 -17.42 6.41
CA THR A 3 23.27 -17.72 5.07
C THR A 3 22.31 -18.72 4.47
N PHE A 4 21.68 -18.37 3.35
CA PHE A 4 20.85 -19.31 2.61
C PHE A 4 21.78 -20.37 2.00
N THR A 5 21.64 -21.63 2.40
CA THR A 5 22.56 -22.67 2.01
C THR A 5 22.04 -23.63 0.93
N ALA A 6 20.74 -23.77 0.81
CA ALA A 6 20.10 -24.54 -0.27
C ALA A 6 18.61 -24.24 -0.36
N ALA A 7 18.05 -24.23 -1.57
CA ALA A 7 16.62 -24.33 -1.79
C ALA A 7 16.17 -25.79 -1.78
N PRO A 8 14.92 -26.11 -1.43
CA PRO A 8 14.36 -27.44 -1.65
C PRO A 8 14.47 -27.85 -3.13
N GLU A 9 14.61 -29.16 -3.38
CA GLU A 9 14.68 -29.68 -4.74
C GLU A 9 13.41 -29.26 -5.54
N GLY A 10 13.62 -28.66 -6.72
CA GLY A 10 12.54 -28.17 -7.56
C GLY A 10 11.98 -26.79 -7.19
N ALA A 11 12.47 -26.12 -6.14
CA ALA A 11 12.07 -24.76 -5.82
C ALA A 11 12.65 -23.77 -6.83
N SER A 12 11.80 -22.89 -7.38
CA SER A 12 12.26 -21.72 -8.13
C SER A 12 12.67 -20.62 -7.16
N MET A 13 13.84 -20.02 -7.41
CA MET A 13 14.30 -18.81 -6.72
C MET A 13 14.23 -17.62 -7.67
N THR A 14 13.39 -17.70 -8.69
CA THR A 14 13.14 -16.63 -9.66
C THR A 14 11.68 -16.20 -9.52
N TYR A 15 11.49 -14.92 -9.30
CA TYR A 15 10.19 -14.27 -9.11
C TYR A 15 10.04 -13.10 -10.06
N GLU A 16 8.80 -12.80 -10.47
CA GLU A 16 8.47 -11.59 -11.21
C GLU A 16 8.06 -10.48 -10.25
N PHE A 17 8.64 -9.29 -10.44
CA PHE A 17 8.18 -8.07 -9.79
C PHE A 17 7.49 -7.16 -10.82
N MET A 18 6.19 -7.12 -10.75
CA MET A 18 5.37 -6.33 -11.66
C MET A 18 5.24 -4.88 -11.16
N VAL A 19 5.65 -3.93 -12.01
CA VAL A 19 5.65 -2.50 -11.71
C VAL A 19 4.74 -1.78 -12.71
N PRO A 20 3.76 -0.95 -12.27
CA PRO A 20 2.96 -0.15 -13.16
C PRO A 20 3.78 1.00 -13.77
N GLY A 21 3.35 1.58 -14.89
CA GLY A 21 3.97 2.76 -15.49
C GLY A 21 4.49 2.55 -16.90
N GLU A 22 3.91 1.59 -17.65
CA GLU A 22 4.19 1.34 -19.09
C GLU A 22 5.68 1.10 -19.40
N GLY A 23 6.44 0.61 -18.41
CA GLY A 23 7.88 0.40 -18.54
C GLY A 23 8.69 1.67 -18.33
N GLU A 24 8.09 2.76 -17.90
CA GLU A 24 8.80 4.01 -17.59
C GLU A 24 9.68 3.84 -16.35
N GLN A 25 10.96 4.02 -16.54
CA GLN A 25 11.97 3.85 -15.48
C GLN A 25 11.96 4.98 -14.44
N ASP A 26 11.24 6.05 -14.69
CA ASP A 26 11.05 7.17 -13.77
C ASP A 26 9.92 6.96 -12.75
N HIS A 27 9.13 5.88 -12.90
CA HIS A 27 8.17 5.52 -11.88
C HIS A 27 8.89 5.16 -10.56
N PRO A 28 8.50 5.74 -9.41
CA PRO A 28 9.21 5.52 -8.14
C PRO A 28 9.35 4.04 -7.75
N ALA A 29 8.34 3.22 -8.06
CA ALA A 29 8.38 1.78 -7.81
C ALA A 29 9.44 1.05 -8.64
N TYR A 30 9.79 1.53 -9.83
CA TYR A 30 10.81 0.90 -10.67
C TYR A 30 12.18 0.93 -9.99
N GLY A 31 12.59 2.08 -9.44
CA GLY A 31 13.85 2.21 -8.71
C GLY A 31 13.90 1.29 -7.48
N VAL A 32 12.77 1.13 -6.76
CA VAL A 32 12.68 0.19 -5.63
C VAL A 32 12.84 -1.24 -6.10
N ALA A 33 12.17 -1.63 -7.18
CA ALA A 33 12.24 -2.99 -7.72
C ALA A 33 13.66 -3.35 -8.20
N VAL A 34 14.35 -2.41 -8.87
CA VAL A 34 15.75 -2.58 -9.29
C VAL A 34 16.66 -2.74 -8.10
N ALA A 35 16.57 -1.88 -7.09
CA ALA A 35 17.38 -1.99 -5.88
C ALA A 35 17.14 -3.31 -5.13
N ALA A 36 15.87 -3.75 -5.05
CA ALA A 36 15.52 -5.04 -4.46
C ALA A 36 16.11 -6.21 -5.28
N SER A 37 16.06 -6.14 -6.61
CA SER A 37 16.64 -7.17 -7.50
C SER A 37 18.15 -7.30 -7.29
N GLU A 38 18.86 -6.17 -7.24
CA GLU A 38 20.32 -6.17 -6.97
C GLU A 38 20.66 -6.75 -5.60
N ALA A 39 19.91 -6.38 -4.56
CA ALA A 39 20.14 -6.89 -3.21
C ALA A 39 19.85 -8.39 -3.10
N LEU A 40 18.74 -8.87 -3.66
CA LEU A 40 18.34 -10.27 -3.62
C LEU A 40 19.27 -11.17 -4.45
N ALA A 41 19.83 -10.66 -5.55
CA ALA A 41 20.83 -11.39 -6.35
C ALA A 41 22.06 -11.79 -5.52
N THR A 42 22.43 -11.01 -4.50
CA THR A 42 23.58 -11.33 -3.62
C THR A 42 23.37 -12.57 -2.76
N VAL A 43 22.12 -13.00 -2.59
CA VAL A 43 21.73 -14.21 -1.83
C VAL A 43 21.16 -15.31 -2.74
N GLY A 44 21.29 -15.16 -4.07
CA GLY A 44 20.90 -16.20 -5.03
C GLY A 44 19.42 -16.17 -5.44
N ILE A 45 18.70 -15.09 -5.13
CA ILE A 45 17.32 -14.88 -5.55
C ILE A 45 17.32 -13.97 -6.78
N THR A 46 16.65 -14.39 -7.85
CA THR A 46 16.49 -13.60 -9.07
C THR A 46 15.13 -12.92 -9.05
N LEU A 47 15.13 -11.59 -9.11
CA LEU A 47 13.92 -10.79 -9.23
C LEU A 47 13.88 -10.18 -10.64
N GLN A 48 12.94 -10.61 -11.45
CA GLN A 48 12.70 -10.08 -12.79
C GLN A 48 11.77 -8.88 -12.68
N VAL A 49 12.33 -7.68 -12.90
CA VAL A 49 11.53 -6.44 -12.86
C VAL A 49 10.82 -6.26 -14.19
N ASN A 50 9.48 -6.30 -14.16
CA ASN A 50 8.64 -6.18 -15.33
C ASN A 50 7.76 -4.91 -15.24
N GLY A 51 8.11 -3.88 -16.01
CA GLY A 51 7.33 -2.66 -16.17
C GLY A 51 6.20 -2.86 -17.19
N VAL A 52 4.96 -2.72 -16.77
CA VAL A 52 3.79 -2.96 -17.59
C VAL A 52 2.84 -1.76 -17.59
N GLY A 53 1.98 -1.66 -18.61
CA GLY A 53 0.91 -0.66 -18.63
C GLY A 53 -0.03 -0.81 -17.42
N THR A 54 -0.59 0.30 -16.97
CA THR A 54 -1.46 0.36 -15.79
C THR A 54 -2.63 -0.61 -15.89
N ASP A 55 -3.24 -0.75 -17.07
CA ASP A 55 -4.36 -1.68 -17.31
C ASP A 55 -3.93 -3.15 -17.17
N THR A 56 -2.76 -3.50 -17.70
CA THR A 56 -2.19 -4.85 -17.58
C THR A 56 -1.90 -5.19 -16.12
N TRP A 57 -1.28 -4.25 -15.41
CA TRP A 57 -0.99 -4.38 -13.97
C TRP A 57 -2.28 -4.55 -13.15
N GLN A 58 -3.30 -3.71 -13.41
CA GLN A 58 -4.57 -3.80 -12.69
C GLN A 58 -5.29 -5.13 -12.97
N ASN A 59 -5.27 -5.61 -14.22
CA ASN A 59 -5.87 -6.89 -14.59
C ASN A 59 -5.17 -8.06 -13.90
N ALA A 60 -3.83 -8.06 -13.84
CA ALA A 60 -3.06 -9.08 -13.15
C ALA A 60 -3.35 -9.12 -11.65
N LEU A 61 -3.49 -7.95 -10.99
CA LEU A 61 -3.93 -7.87 -9.60
C LEU A 61 -5.34 -8.44 -9.41
N ASN A 62 -6.28 -8.08 -10.28
CA ASN A 62 -7.66 -8.54 -10.19
C ASN A 62 -7.81 -10.05 -10.46
N SER A 63 -6.89 -10.63 -11.24
CA SER A 63 -6.85 -12.06 -11.54
C SER A 63 -6.00 -12.87 -10.56
N ASN A 64 -5.35 -12.20 -9.57
CA ASN A 64 -4.38 -12.81 -8.66
C ASN A 64 -3.21 -13.51 -9.40
N GLU A 65 -2.79 -12.97 -10.54
CA GLU A 65 -1.70 -13.47 -11.39
C GLU A 65 -0.40 -12.69 -11.14
N VAL A 66 -0.17 -12.24 -9.91
CA VAL A 66 1.03 -11.50 -9.51
C VAL A 66 1.78 -12.24 -8.42
N GLU A 67 3.12 -12.27 -8.51
CA GLU A 67 3.98 -12.81 -7.46
C GLU A 67 4.42 -11.70 -6.49
N ILE A 68 5.03 -10.64 -7.04
CA ILE A 68 5.45 -9.46 -6.29
C ILE A 68 4.99 -8.23 -7.07
N TRP A 69 4.42 -7.27 -6.38
CA TRP A 69 3.95 -6.03 -7.01
C TRP A 69 4.19 -4.81 -6.13
N CYS A 70 4.14 -3.64 -6.71
CA CYS A 70 4.11 -2.37 -6.00
C CYS A 70 2.80 -1.66 -6.26
N ALA A 71 2.18 -1.18 -5.21
CA ALA A 71 0.92 -0.46 -5.25
C ALA A 71 0.90 0.69 -4.23
N ALA A 72 -0.07 1.58 -4.37
CA ALA A 72 -0.34 2.62 -3.39
C ALA A 72 -1.85 2.71 -3.16
N TRP A 73 -2.26 2.67 -1.91
CA TRP A 73 -3.62 2.95 -1.51
C TRP A 73 -3.78 4.42 -1.13
N ARG A 74 -4.92 4.98 -1.49
CA ARG A 74 -5.36 6.25 -0.91
C ARG A 74 -6.18 5.89 0.33
N ALA A 75 -5.63 6.23 1.50
CA ALA A 75 -6.31 5.98 2.75
C ALA A 75 -7.61 6.80 2.86
N THR A 76 -8.58 6.28 3.58
CA THR A 76 -9.81 6.97 3.98
C THR A 76 -9.62 7.62 5.35
N ALA A 77 -10.51 8.53 5.74
CA ALA A 77 -10.46 9.15 7.07
C ALA A 77 -10.67 8.13 8.20
N ASP A 78 -11.47 7.11 7.97
CA ASP A 78 -11.61 5.96 8.88
C ASP A 78 -10.51 4.93 8.60
N PRO A 79 -9.79 4.42 9.61
CA PRO A 79 -8.74 3.41 9.46
C PRO A 79 -9.27 2.01 9.22
N ASP A 80 -10.37 1.86 8.47
CA ASP A 80 -11.01 0.59 8.16
C ASP A 80 -10.11 -0.30 7.29
N MET A 81 -9.85 -1.50 7.75
CA MET A 81 -8.98 -2.49 7.09
C MET A 81 -9.77 -3.52 6.27
N TYR A 82 -11.10 -3.49 6.30
CA TYR A 82 -11.96 -4.54 5.75
C TYR A 82 -11.70 -4.79 4.25
N GLN A 83 -11.67 -3.72 3.46
CA GLN A 83 -11.56 -3.85 2.01
C GLN A 83 -10.29 -4.59 1.58
N ILE A 84 -9.17 -4.32 2.24
CA ILE A 84 -7.85 -4.77 1.79
C ILE A 84 -7.44 -6.10 2.42
N TYR A 85 -7.87 -6.37 3.67
CA TYR A 85 -7.31 -7.47 4.44
C TYR A 85 -8.32 -8.53 4.88
N HIS A 86 -9.63 -8.25 4.86
CA HIS A 86 -10.64 -9.24 5.26
C HIS A 86 -10.74 -10.36 4.22
N SER A 87 -10.82 -11.61 4.67
CA SER A 87 -10.85 -12.80 3.81
C SER A 87 -12.00 -12.82 2.81
N SER A 88 -13.13 -12.19 3.14
CA SER A 88 -14.28 -12.07 2.22
C SER A 88 -14.01 -11.27 0.94
N ASN A 89 -12.86 -10.60 0.86
CA ASN A 89 -12.40 -9.85 -0.32
C ASN A 89 -11.22 -10.53 -1.04
N ALA A 90 -10.93 -11.79 -0.72
CA ALA A 90 -9.92 -12.62 -1.37
C ALA A 90 -10.53 -13.57 -2.40
N ASN A 91 -9.71 -14.21 -3.22
CA ASN A 91 -10.09 -15.31 -4.14
C ASN A 91 -11.28 -14.97 -5.07
N GLY A 92 -11.34 -13.75 -5.58
CA GLY A 92 -12.44 -13.30 -6.45
C GLY A 92 -13.75 -13.00 -5.71
N LEU A 93 -13.76 -13.02 -4.39
CA LEU A 93 -14.93 -12.68 -3.58
C LEU A 93 -14.98 -11.18 -3.25
N GLY A 94 -16.16 -10.70 -2.93
CA GLY A 94 -16.38 -9.32 -2.51
C GLY A 94 -15.84 -8.30 -3.51
N THR A 95 -14.97 -7.40 -3.04
CA THR A 95 -14.27 -6.42 -3.89
C THR A 95 -13.02 -6.98 -4.57
N ASN A 96 -12.61 -8.20 -4.22
CA ASN A 96 -11.35 -8.83 -4.63
C ASN A 96 -10.10 -7.96 -4.37
N SER A 97 -10.15 -7.12 -3.34
CA SER A 97 -9.07 -6.18 -3.02
C SER A 97 -8.03 -6.76 -2.06
N ASN A 98 -8.30 -7.92 -1.44
CA ASN A 98 -7.32 -8.66 -0.66
C ASN A 98 -6.41 -9.47 -1.61
N THR A 99 -5.61 -8.76 -2.38
CA THR A 99 -4.65 -9.35 -3.34
C THR A 99 -3.57 -10.16 -2.63
N TYR A 100 -3.33 -9.90 -1.34
CA TYR A 100 -2.41 -10.68 -0.50
C TYR A 100 -2.91 -12.10 -0.21
N GLN A 101 -4.20 -12.37 -0.44
CA GLN A 101 -4.86 -13.65 -0.15
C GLN A 101 -4.75 -14.08 1.31
N ILE A 102 -4.74 -13.12 2.24
CA ILE A 102 -4.76 -13.40 3.67
C ILE A 102 -6.10 -14.06 4.03
N MET A 103 -6.04 -15.23 4.64
CA MET A 103 -7.18 -16.01 5.10
C MET A 103 -6.94 -16.33 6.58
N ASP A 104 -7.35 -15.41 7.46
CA ASP A 104 -7.08 -15.47 8.90
C ASP A 104 -8.32 -15.05 9.69
N ASP A 105 -8.91 -16.01 10.38
CA ASP A 105 -10.17 -15.81 11.12
C ASP A 105 -10.02 -14.82 12.29
N GLU A 106 -8.84 -14.76 12.92
CA GLU A 106 -8.58 -13.83 14.02
C GLU A 106 -8.46 -12.39 13.48
N LEU A 107 -7.76 -12.22 12.35
CA LEU A 107 -7.68 -10.93 11.67
C LEU A 107 -9.07 -10.45 11.23
N ASP A 108 -9.88 -11.32 10.64
CA ASP A 108 -11.24 -11.00 10.22
C ASP A 108 -12.10 -10.53 11.40
N GLN A 109 -12.01 -11.21 12.54
CA GLN A 109 -12.75 -10.84 13.74
C GLN A 109 -12.29 -9.47 14.28
N LEU A 110 -10.99 -9.22 14.36
CA LEU A 110 -10.45 -7.94 14.81
C LEU A 110 -10.88 -6.78 13.89
N ILE A 111 -10.88 -7.01 12.59
CA ILE A 111 -11.38 -6.02 11.62
C ILE A 111 -12.85 -5.69 11.89
N MET A 112 -13.69 -6.70 12.08
CA MET A 112 -15.12 -6.50 12.34
C MET A 112 -15.38 -5.84 13.69
N ASP A 113 -14.62 -6.18 14.73
CA ASP A 113 -14.72 -5.57 16.06
C ASP A 113 -14.34 -4.07 15.99
N GLY A 114 -13.26 -3.73 15.29
CA GLY A 114 -12.83 -2.34 15.08
C GLY A 114 -13.88 -1.52 14.31
N ARG A 115 -14.55 -2.10 13.34
CA ARG A 115 -15.64 -1.46 12.57
C ARG A 115 -16.91 -1.28 13.41
N GLY A 116 -17.20 -2.23 14.29
CA GLY A 116 -18.43 -2.25 15.11
C GLY A 116 -18.41 -1.29 16.30
N SER A 117 -17.27 -0.66 16.61
CA SER A 117 -17.11 0.18 17.80
C SER A 117 -16.92 1.65 17.44
N SER A 118 -17.51 2.55 18.25
CA SER A 118 -17.22 3.99 18.24
C SER A 118 -16.22 4.41 19.33
N ASP A 119 -15.79 3.49 20.19
CA ASP A 119 -14.78 3.74 21.22
C ASP A 119 -13.40 3.83 20.59
N THR A 120 -12.81 5.01 20.63
CA THR A 120 -11.53 5.31 19.97
C THR A 120 -10.38 4.49 20.54
N ASP A 121 -10.33 4.27 21.86
CA ASP A 121 -9.22 3.55 22.50
C ASP A 121 -9.34 2.04 22.23
N PHE A 122 -10.55 1.50 22.26
CA PHE A 122 -10.83 0.13 21.84
C PHE A 122 -10.41 -0.08 20.35
N ARG A 123 -10.84 0.80 19.45
CA ARG A 123 -10.48 0.72 18.03
C ARG A 123 -8.98 0.76 17.80
N LYS A 124 -8.26 1.67 18.49
CA LYS A 124 -6.79 1.75 18.40
C LYS A 124 -6.12 0.46 18.83
N ALA A 125 -6.55 -0.13 19.95
CA ALA A 125 -6.00 -1.40 20.43
C ALA A 125 -6.29 -2.53 19.45
N THR A 126 -7.53 -2.64 18.97
CA THR A 126 -7.99 -3.68 18.05
C THR A 126 -7.24 -3.61 16.71
N TYR A 127 -7.16 -2.43 16.08
CA TYR A 127 -6.43 -2.27 14.83
C TYR A 127 -4.92 -2.43 14.99
N LYS A 128 -4.36 -2.14 16.18
CA LYS A 128 -2.97 -2.46 16.45
C LYS A 128 -2.75 -3.97 16.42
N SER A 129 -3.60 -4.76 17.07
CA SER A 129 -3.51 -6.23 17.05
C SER A 129 -3.70 -6.78 15.62
N ALA A 130 -4.64 -6.23 14.84
CA ALA A 130 -4.81 -6.59 13.45
C ALA A 130 -3.54 -6.32 12.61
N MET A 131 -2.89 -5.17 12.81
CA MET A 131 -1.62 -4.84 12.14
C MET A 131 -0.49 -5.80 12.52
N GLU A 132 -0.43 -6.27 13.78
CA GLU A 132 0.55 -7.25 14.22
C GLU A 132 0.39 -8.58 13.45
N ILE A 133 -0.86 -9.04 13.25
CA ILE A 133 -1.13 -10.24 12.43
C ILE A 133 -0.70 -10.02 10.97
N ILE A 134 -1.06 -8.89 10.36
CA ILE A 134 -0.67 -8.57 8.98
C ILE A 134 0.86 -8.56 8.82
N MET A 135 1.57 -7.99 9.79
CA MET A 135 3.04 -7.98 9.80
C MET A 135 3.63 -9.38 9.94
N ASP A 136 3.02 -10.26 10.72
CA ASP A 136 3.47 -11.66 10.89
C ASP A 136 3.26 -12.48 9.60
N TRP A 137 2.24 -12.17 8.81
CA TRP A 137 2.07 -12.76 7.47
C TRP A 137 3.20 -12.36 6.51
N GLY A 138 3.86 -11.23 6.73
CA GLY A 138 5.02 -10.79 5.93
C GLY A 138 4.71 -10.50 4.47
N VAL A 139 3.45 -10.21 4.13
CA VAL A 139 2.96 -10.02 2.75
C VAL A 139 3.14 -8.61 2.23
N GLU A 140 3.43 -7.66 3.11
CA GLU A 140 3.54 -6.24 2.77
C GLU A 140 4.79 -5.62 3.38
N LEU A 141 5.52 -4.87 2.54
CA LEU A 141 6.63 -4.04 2.96
C LEU A 141 6.30 -2.58 2.69
N PRO A 142 5.94 -1.78 3.72
CA PRO A 142 5.73 -0.34 3.56
C PRO A 142 7.04 0.36 3.15
N LEU A 143 7.02 1.07 2.03
CA LEU A 143 8.21 1.72 1.46
C LEU A 143 8.28 3.21 1.81
N TYR A 144 7.23 3.95 1.50
CA TYR A 144 7.14 5.39 1.77
C TYR A 144 5.71 5.89 1.72
N GLN A 145 5.47 7.01 2.35
CA GLN A 145 4.23 7.77 2.21
C GLN A 145 4.50 8.99 1.34
N ARG A 146 3.65 9.21 0.33
CA ARG A 146 3.72 10.40 -0.52
C ARG A 146 3.35 11.64 0.30
N LYS A 147 4.04 12.73 0.02
CA LYS A 147 3.67 14.07 0.50
C LYS A 147 2.96 14.79 -0.63
N ASP A 148 1.81 15.37 -0.32
CA ASP A 148 1.17 16.31 -1.22
C ASP A 148 1.83 17.68 -1.07
N ALA A 149 1.97 18.40 -2.19
CA ALA A 149 2.46 19.76 -2.22
C ALA A 149 1.43 20.67 -2.89
N TYR A 150 1.16 21.77 -2.27
CA TYR A 150 0.30 22.82 -2.83
C TYR A 150 1.15 24.01 -3.22
N VAL A 151 0.99 24.42 -4.46
CA VAL A 151 1.72 25.57 -5.01
C VAL A 151 0.71 26.70 -5.27
N SER A 152 0.93 27.85 -4.69
CA SER A 152 0.10 29.03 -4.86
C SER A 152 0.93 30.25 -5.21
N SER A 153 0.31 31.24 -5.87
CA SER A 153 0.95 32.54 -6.11
C SER A 153 0.91 33.37 -4.83
N THR A 154 2.09 33.72 -4.32
CA THR A 154 2.20 34.62 -3.16
C THR A 154 1.77 36.06 -3.43
N GLU A 155 1.57 36.44 -4.71
CA GLU A 155 1.02 37.73 -5.12
C GLU A 155 -0.50 37.75 -5.15
N ARG A 156 -1.15 36.57 -5.08
CA ARG A 156 -2.61 36.45 -5.18
C ARG A 156 -3.25 35.82 -3.95
N VAL A 157 -2.51 35.02 -3.22
CA VAL A 157 -3.01 34.30 -2.05
C VAL A 157 -2.29 34.83 -0.81
N VAL A 158 -3.05 35.17 0.21
CA VAL A 158 -2.51 35.46 1.54
C VAL A 158 -2.11 34.12 2.17
N THR A 159 -0.82 33.79 2.18
CA THR A 159 -0.33 32.48 2.63
C THR A 159 -0.74 32.11 4.04
N ASP A 160 -0.86 33.09 4.93
CA ASP A 160 -1.27 32.87 6.33
C ASP A 160 -2.76 32.49 6.46
N SER A 161 -3.53 32.63 5.38
CA SER A 161 -4.93 32.20 5.34
C SER A 161 -5.10 30.75 4.88
N LEU A 162 -4.02 30.08 4.48
CA LEU A 162 -4.05 28.65 4.15
C LEU A 162 -4.12 27.82 5.44
N PRO A 163 -4.88 26.69 5.45
CA PRO A 163 -4.87 25.76 6.57
C PRO A 163 -3.44 25.31 6.90
N GLN A 164 -3.06 25.41 8.17
CA GLN A 164 -1.69 25.06 8.61
C GLN A 164 -1.50 23.56 8.81
N ASP A 165 -2.56 22.84 9.16
CA ASP A 165 -2.54 21.41 9.49
C ASP A 165 -3.15 20.56 8.38
N MET A 166 -2.75 20.82 7.13
CA MET A 166 -3.23 20.03 6.00
C MET A 166 -2.81 18.58 6.08
N THR A 167 -3.76 17.70 5.83
CA THR A 167 -3.57 16.26 5.77
C THR A 167 -4.15 15.71 4.46
N PRO A 168 -3.92 14.44 4.08
CA PRO A 168 -4.62 13.83 2.95
C PRO A 168 -6.16 13.86 3.05
N TYR A 169 -6.69 14.08 4.26
CA TYR A 169 -8.14 14.13 4.55
C TYR A 169 -8.66 15.55 4.79
N TRP A 170 -7.77 16.48 5.11
CA TRP A 170 -8.08 17.90 5.37
C TRP A 170 -7.20 18.75 4.46
N VAL A 171 -7.69 18.95 3.24
CA VAL A 171 -6.99 19.63 2.16
C VAL A 171 -7.25 21.14 2.17
N TRP A 172 -6.51 21.91 1.38
CA TRP A 172 -6.57 23.38 1.36
C TRP A 172 -7.97 23.96 1.16
N TYR A 173 -8.86 23.24 0.46
CA TYR A 173 -10.24 23.70 0.22
C TYR A 173 -11.23 23.25 1.29
N ALA A 174 -10.81 22.53 2.30
CA ALA A 174 -11.70 22.12 3.41
C ALA A 174 -12.14 23.32 4.27
N GLU A 175 -11.33 24.39 4.27
CA GLU A 175 -11.60 25.67 4.93
C GLU A 175 -11.54 26.82 3.91
N ILE A 176 -12.15 26.63 2.74
CA ILE A 176 -12.06 27.61 1.64
C ILE A 176 -12.60 28.99 2.00
N GLU A 177 -13.52 29.07 2.97
CA GLU A 177 -14.06 30.30 3.49
C GLU A 177 -13.06 31.16 4.27
N THR A 178 -11.95 30.56 4.74
CA THR A 178 -10.87 31.28 5.43
C THR A 178 -9.82 31.80 4.47
N LEU A 179 -9.82 31.32 3.21
CA LEU A 179 -8.83 31.68 2.22
C LEU A 179 -8.99 33.15 1.80
N ALA A 180 -7.96 33.96 2.00
CA ALA A 180 -7.91 35.33 1.57
C ALA A 180 -7.09 35.49 0.28
N VAL A 181 -7.59 36.36 -0.61
CA VAL A 181 -6.87 36.76 -1.84
C VAL A 181 -6.54 38.26 -1.74
N GLN A 182 -5.41 38.61 -2.36
CA GLN A 182 -4.98 40.02 -2.48
C GLN A 182 -5.65 40.69 -3.69
#